data_d1cb42431ad9af7be67faf0c7ee9f4d1
#
_entry.id   d1cb42431ad9af7be67faf0c7ee9f4d1
#
_cell.length_a   1.000
_cell.length_b   1.000
_cell.length_c   1.000
_cell.angle_alpha   90.00
_cell.angle_beta   90.00
_cell.angle_gamma   90.00
#
_symmetry.space_group_name_H-M   'P 1'
#
loop_
_entity.id
_entity.type
_entity.pdbx_description
1 polymer ?
#
loop_
_entity_poly.entity_id
_entity_poly.type
_entity_poly.pdbx_seq_one_letter_code
_entity_poly.pdbx_strand_id
1 'polypeptide(L)'
;AAAAGAVLPVALDIDVSVAFPGIYFGVYRSSLRQAADLRALLAILPDCPALKLCGVMTYEAQIAGVTDAHNGKNGAYNALVRLLKRRSLPHIRAWRQEITQILQASGVELAFFNGGGTGSLASTLADAAVTELTFGSGLFAPALFDGYQDFQPRPAAGFALEIVRRPRADVYTCLGGGYMASGSSGRDKLPLLMYPRGRLLANEGAGEVQTPFRFSGSLDWPQDNFALFRHAKAGELCERFNELLLLDNGTIAGRAKTYRGDGQCFL
;
A
#
# COMPACT_ATOMS: atom_id res chain seq x y z
N ALA A 1 1.78 -29.61 5.51
CA ALA A 1 2.65 -30.13 4.43
C ALA A 1 3.11 -31.55 4.74
N ALA A 2 3.81 -31.81 5.84
CA ALA A 2 4.30 -33.16 6.18
C ALA A 2 3.20 -34.22 6.21
N ALA A 3 2.06 -33.96 6.86
CA ALA A 3 0.92 -34.89 6.92
C ALA A 3 0.29 -35.21 5.56
N ALA A 4 0.49 -34.33 4.56
CA ALA A 4 0.01 -34.50 3.19
C ALA A 4 1.08 -35.07 2.25
N GLY A 5 2.28 -35.40 2.74
CA GLY A 5 3.41 -35.84 1.93
C GLY A 5 3.93 -34.78 0.94
N ALA A 6 3.61 -33.52 1.16
CA ALA A 6 3.96 -32.42 0.27
C ALA A 6 5.14 -31.58 0.81
N VAL A 7 5.99 -31.09 -0.07
CA VAL A 7 7.00 -30.10 0.26
C VAL A 7 6.45 -28.71 -0.07
N LEU A 8 6.41 -27.83 0.94
CA LEU A 8 5.91 -26.47 0.80
C LEU A 8 7.06 -25.51 0.53
N PRO A 9 7.06 -24.79 -0.63
CA PRO A 9 7.99 -23.71 -0.85
C PRO A 9 7.66 -22.54 0.07
N VAL A 10 8.68 -21.99 0.74
CA VAL A 10 8.52 -20.88 1.70
C VAL A 10 9.51 -19.77 1.39
N ALA A 11 9.13 -18.55 1.78
CA ALA A 11 10.02 -17.39 1.78
C ALA A 11 10.17 -16.87 3.23
N LEU A 12 11.34 -16.35 3.55
CA LEU A 12 11.60 -15.69 4.84
C LEU A 12 11.24 -14.23 4.73
N ASP A 13 10.39 -13.77 5.64
CA ASP A 13 10.14 -12.33 5.83
C ASP A 13 11.19 -11.78 6.82
N ILE A 14 12.09 -10.95 6.32
CA ILE A 14 13.21 -10.39 7.09
C ILE A 14 12.99 -8.89 7.28
N ASP A 15 13.03 -8.44 8.53
CA ASP A 15 12.88 -7.04 8.89
C ASP A 15 14.12 -6.21 8.48
N VAL A 16 13.89 -5.16 7.74
CA VAL A 16 14.90 -4.18 7.31
C VAL A 16 14.66 -2.79 7.92
N SER A 17 13.91 -2.72 9.02
CA SER A 17 13.73 -1.49 9.79
C SER A 17 15.05 -0.98 10.35
N VAL A 18 15.15 0.33 10.60
CA VAL A 18 16.36 0.98 11.11
C VAL A 18 16.07 1.71 12.43
N ALA A 19 16.86 1.41 13.43
CA ALA A 19 16.84 2.15 14.70
C ALA A 19 17.81 3.32 14.67
N PHE A 20 17.31 4.51 14.97
CA PHE A 20 18.10 5.71 15.24
C PHE A 20 18.02 6.06 16.72
N PRO A 21 18.89 6.92 17.27
CA PRO A 21 18.76 7.38 18.66
C PRO A 21 17.37 7.95 18.94
N GLY A 22 16.60 7.27 19.78
CA GLY A 22 15.23 7.67 20.15
C GLY A 22 14.13 7.45 19.10
N ILE A 23 14.45 6.91 17.92
CA ILE A 23 13.47 6.68 16.84
C ILE A 23 13.66 5.29 16.26
N TYR A 24 12.62 4.46 16.34
CA TYR A 24 12.52 3.25 15.54
C TYR A 24 11.79 3.58 14.22
N PHE A 25 12.48 3.45 13.09
CA PHE A 25 11.96 3.79 11.78
C PHE A 25 11.76 2.51 10.96
N GLY A 26 10.54 1.99 10.99
CA GLY A 26 10.17 0.72 10.39
C GLY A 26 8.86 0.15 10.94
N VAL A 27 8.72 -1.16 10.86
CA VAL A 27 7.54 -1.92 11.29
C VAL A 27 7.92 -3.10 12.17
N TYR A 28 6.99 -3.57 13.00
CA TYR A 28 7.18 -4.73 13.88
C TYR A 28 6.44 -5.94 13.28
N ARG A 29 6.96 -6.51 12.17
CA ARG A 29 6.31 -7.61 11.46
C ARG A 29 7.07 -8.92 11.50
N SER A 30 8.40 -8.87 11.51
CA SER A 30 9.25 -10.04 11.56
C SER A 30 10.17 -10.01 12.78
N SER A 31 10.50 -11.19 13.30
CA SER A 31 11.52 -11.39 14.34
C SER A 31 12.94 -11.54 13.76
N LEU A 32 13.07 -11.76 12.45
CA LEU A 32 14.36 -11.90 11.79
C LEU A 32 14.95 -10.52 11.50
N ARG A 33 15.80 -10.02 12.42
CA ARG A 33 16.29 -8.63 12.39
C ARG A 33 17.80 -8.50 12.25
N GLN A 34 18.51 -9.57 12.53
CA GLN A 34 19.96 -9.59 12.55
C GLN A 34 20.52 -10.93 12.10
N ALA A 35 21.80 -10.98 11.80
CA ALA A 35 22.46 -12.17 11.30
C ALA A 35 22.32 -13.40 12.22
N ALA A 36 22.32 -13.18 13.54
CA ALA A 36 22.13 -14.26 14.51
C ALA A 36 20.77 -14.94 14.37
N ASP A 37 19.70 -14.16 14.18
CA ASP A 37 18.34 -14.67 14.04
C ASP A 37 18.22 -15.52 12.77
N LEU A 38 18.77 -15.04 11.66
CA LEU A 38 18.76 -15.73 10.38
C LEU A 38 19.57 -17.05 10.46
N ARG A 39 20.77 -17.02 11.04
CA ARG A 39 21.62 -18.22 11.21
C ARG A 39 20.94 -19.25 12.12
N ALA A 40 20.28 -18.82 13.20
CA ALA A 40 19.55 -19.72 14.07
C ALA A 40 18.39 -20.41 13.35
N LEU A 41 17.66 -19.67 12.52
CA LEU A 41 16.58 -20.24 11.70
C LEU A 41 17.13 -21.23 10.65
N LEU A 42 18.20 -20.88 9.97
CA LEU A 42 18.81 -21.77 8.96
C LEU A 42 19.37 -23.06 9.57
N ALA A 43 19.81 -23.03 10.82
CA ALA A 43 20.31 -24.20 11.53
C ALA A 43 19.22 -25.26 11.80
N ILE A 44 17.96 -24.84 11.98
CA ILE A 44 16.83 -25.77 12.21
C ILE A 44 16.10 -26.17 10.93
N LEU A 45 16.36 -25.51 9.80
CA LEU A 45 15.67 -25.77 8.54
C LEU A 45 15.84 -27.20 8.03
N PRO A 46 17.03 -27.84 8.17
CA PRO A 46 17.22 -29.24 7.79
C PRO A 46 16.31 -30.22 8.54
N ASP A 47 15.89 -29.89 9.75
CA ASP A 47 14.97 -30.70 10.55
C ASP A 47 13.51 -30.58 10.08
N CYS A 48 13.26 -29.75 9.08
CA CYS A 48 11.94 -29.47 8.51
C CYS A 48 11.86 -29.90 7.03
N PRO A 49 11.96 -31.19 6.69
CA PRO A 49 12.05 -31.66 5.29
C PRO A 49 10.79 -31.37 4.46
N ALA A 50 9.66 -31.04 5.11
CA ALA A 50 8.45 -30.60 4.42
C ALA A 50 8.46 -29.13 4.01
N LEU A 51 9.53 -28.38 4.31
CA LEU A 51 9.71 -26.98 3.91
C LEU A 51 10.91 -26.85 2.97
N LYS A 52 10.74 -26.11 1.89
CA LYS A 52 11.82 -25.74 0.96
C LYS A 52 11.95 -24.23 0.93
N LEU A 53 13.05 -23.70 1.47
CA LEU A 53 13.33 -22.26 1.37
C LEU A 53 13.61 -21.90 -0.08
N CYS A 54 12.77 -21.05 -0.67
CA CYS A 54 12.83 -20.63 -2.07
C CYS A 54 13.05 -19.13 -2.24
N GLY A 55 12.74 -18.33 -1.24
CA GLY A 55 12.83 -16.88 -1.38
C GLY A 55 13.05 -16.16 -0.06
N VAL A 56 13.36 -14.88 -0.21
CA VAL A 56 13.43 -13.90 0.87
C VAL A 56 12.58 -12.70 0.51
N MET A 57 11.87 -12.13 1.47
CA MET A 57 11.16 -10.88 1.37
C MET A 57 11.74 -9.88 2.37
N THR A 58 12.07 -8.68 1.90
CA THR A 58 12.65 -7.60 2.69
C THR A 58 11.91 -6.30 2.42
N TYR A 59 10.69 -6.17 2.96
CA TYR A 59 9.87 -4.99 2.73
C TYR A 59 10.35 -3.80 3.55
N GLU A 60 10.89 -2.78 2.91
CA GLU A 60 11.30 -1.53 3.52
C GLU A 60 10.12 -0.56 3.74
N ALA A 61 9.28 -0.89 4.71
CA ALA A 61 8.05 -0.13 5.00
C ALA A 61 8.30 1.34 5.32
N GLN A 62 9.44 1.67 5.95
CA GLN A 62 9.85 3.04 6.28
C GLN A 62 10.17 3.90 5.04
N ILE A 63 10.48 3.26 3.92
CA ILE A 63 10.67 3.96 2.63
C ILE A 63 9.36 3.94 1.84
N ALA A 64 8.80 2.74 1.64
CA ALA A 64 7.65 2.49 0.79
C ALA A 64 6.32 2.97 1.37
N GLY A 65 6.17 2.98 2.69
CA GLY A 65 4.90 3.24 3.38
C GLY A 65 4.79 4.59 4.07
N VAL A 66 5.84 5.40 4.09
CA VAL A 66 5.86 6.71 4.76
C VAL A 66 5.94 7.84 3.75
N THR A 67 4.94 8.71 3.73
CA THR A 67 4.91 9.90 2.87
C THR A 67 5.89 10.97 3.36
N ASP A 68 6.57 11.67 2.46
CA ASP A 68 7.63 12.64 2.73
C ASP A 68 7.38 14.06 2.15
N ALA A 69 6.21 14.21 1.52
CA ALA A 69 5.61 15.46 1.09
C ALA A 69 4.15 15.58 1.56
N HIS A 70 3.88 15.17 2.80
CA HIS A 70 2.53 15.10 3.35
C HIS A 70 1.94 16.51 3.56
N ASN A 71 0.84 16.82 2.85
CA ASN A 71 0.17 18.14 2.89
C ASN A 71 -0.41 18.51 4.27
N GLY A 72 -0.73 17.53 5.13
CA GLY A 72 -1.25 17.74 6.49
C GLY A 72 -0.17 17.90 7.57
N LYS A 73 1.12 17.88 7.20
CA LYS A 73 2.25 18.03 8.12
C LYS A 73 3.09 19.25 7.76
N ASN A 74 3.82 19.79 8.72
CA ASN A 74 4.70 20.93 8.47
C ASN A 74 5.96 20.52 7.70
N GLY A 75 6.66 21.52 7.15
CA GLY A 75 7.87 21.31 6.36
C GLY A 75 9.01 20.63 7.14
N ALA A 76 9.14 20.90 8.44
CA ALA A 76 10.17 20.29 9.29
C ALA A 76 9.93 18.78 9.45
N TYR A 77 8.68 18.34 9.63
CA TYR A 77 8.32 16.92 9.65
C TYR A 77 8.71 16.23 8.34
N ASN A 78 8.30 16.80 7.21
CA ASN A 78 8.61 16.24 5.90
C ASN A 78 10.14 16.19 5.65
N ALA A 79 10.88 17.21 6.08
CA ALA A 79 12.34 17.23 5.99
C ALA A 79 12.99 16.14 6.87
N LEU A 80 12.48 15.93 8.09
CA LEU A 80 12.95 14.86 8.97
C LEU A 80 12.70 13.48 8.35
N VAL A 81 11.50 13.24 7.80
CA VAL A 81 11.18 11.97 7.14
C VAL A 81 12.14 11.72 5.98
N ARG A 82 12.39 12.71 5.12
CA ARG A 82 13.34 12.58 4.02
C ARG A 82 14.76 12.28 4.51
N LEU A 83 15.18 12.89 5.59
CA LEU A 83 16.49 12.62 6.20
C LEU A 83 16.57 11.17 6.71
N LEU A 84 15.56 10.71 7.44
CA LEU A 84 15.49 9.33 7.95
C LEU A 84 15.48 8.31 6.81
N LYS A 85 14.70 8.54 5.75
CA LYS A 85 14.71 7.70 4.54
C LYS A 85 16.12 7.60 3.94
N ARG A 86 16.74 8.75 3.66
CA ARG A 86 18.10 8.78 3.09
C ARG A 86 19.13 8.05 3.97
N ARG A 87 19.02 8.18 5.28
CA ARG A 87 19.91 7.51 6.24
C ARG A 87 19.62 6.02 6.36
N SER A 88 18.38 5.58 6.10
CA SER A 88 18.01 4.16 6.16
C SER A 88 18.53 3.35 4.97
N LEU A 89 18.60 3.94 3.77
CA LEU A 89 18.95 3.19 2.55
C LEU A 89 20.31 2.47 2.61
N PRO A 90 21.41 3.07 3.09
CA PRO A 90 22.68 2.36 3.22
C PRO A 90 22.60 1.16 4.18
N HIS A 91 21.86 1.28 5.30
CA HIS A 91 21.67 0.20 6.25
C HIS A 91 20.86 -0.95 5.65
N ILE A 92 19.78 -0.63 4.92
CA ILE A 92 18.96 -1.63 4.23
C ILE A 92 19.80 -2.41 3.23
N ARG A 93 20.59 -1.72 2.39
CA ARG A 93 21.47 -2.35 1.41
C ARG A 93 22.55 -3.23 2.05
N ALA A 94 23.20 -2.73 3.09
CA ALA A 94 24.21 -3.52 3.80
C ALA A 94 23.60 -4.80 4.41
N TRP A 95 22.41 -4.69 5.02
CA TRP A 95 21.72 -5.83 5.59
C TRP A 95 21.28 -6.84 4.50
N ARG A 96 20.76 -6.39 3.37
CA ARG A 96 20.44 -7.27 2.22
C ARG A 96 21.66 -7.99 1.68
N GLN A 97 22.81 -7.33 1.59
CA GLN A 97 24.08 -7.95 1.20
C GLN A 97 24.51 -9.01 2.21
N GLU A 98 24.43 -8.73 3.52
CA GLU A 98 24.75 -9.69 4.56
C GLU A 98 23.82 -10.91 4.53
N ILE A 99 22.51 -10.72 4.34
CA ILE A 99 21.52 -11.80 4.14
C ILE A 99 21.98 -12.70 2.98
N THR A 100 22.32 -12.09 1.83
CA THR A 100 22.79 -12.83 0.65
C THR A 100 24.01 -13.66 0.97
N GLN A 101 25.00 -13.12 1.66
CA GLN A 101 26.21 -13.82 2.06
C GLN A 101 25.95 -14.99 3.02
N ILE A 102 25.05 -14.78 4.02
CA ILE A 102 24.67 -15.83 4.97
C ILE A 102 23.98 -16.99 4.24
N LEU A 103 23.07 -16.72 3.33
CA LEU A 103 22.34 -17.74 2.57
C LEU A 103 23.27 -18.53 1.66
N GLN A 104 24.15 -17.83 0.94
CA GLN A 104 25.18 -18.48 0.09
C GLN A 104 26.11 -19.38 0.90
N ALA A 105 26.60 -18.90 2.05
CA ALA A 105 27.46 -19.69 2.95
C ALA A 105 26.73 -20.91 3.54
N SER A 106 25.40 -20.88 3.60
CA SER A 106 24.56 -22.00 4.07
C SER A 106 24.11 -22.93 2.91
N GLY A 107 24.61 -22.72 1.69
CA GLY A 107 24.25 -23.52 0.53
C GLY A 107 22.81 -23.36 0.04
N VAL A 108 22.14 -22.25 0.44
CA VAL A 108 20.76 -21.96 0.03
C VAL A 108 20.76 -21.21 -1.29
N GLU A 109 20.12 -21.80 -2.30
CA GLU A 109 19.83 -21.14 -3.57
C GLU A 109 18.43 -20.56 -3.56
N LEU A 110 18.33 -19.26 -3.80
CA LEU A 110 17.05 -18.55 -3.85
C LEU A 110 16.52 -18.50 -5.28
N ALA A 111 15.22 -18.74 -5.44
CA ALA A 111 14.49 -18.44 -6.67
C ALA A 111 14.28 -16.93 -6.83
N PHE A 112 14.09 -16.21 -5.71
CA PHE A 112 13.93 -14.76 -5.70
C PHE A 112 14.41 -14.13 -4.39
N PHE A 113 14.86 -12.89 -4.49
CA PHE A 113 15.08 -11.98 -3.37
C PHE A 113 14.15 -10.77 -3.57
N ASN A 114 13.02 -10.80 -2.87
CA ASN A 114 11.98 -9.78 -3.00
C ASN A 114 12.29 -8.57 -2.12
N GLY A 115 11.99 -7.40 -2.63
CA GLY A 115 12.05 -6.15 -1.91
C GLY A 115 11.06 -5.13 -2.46
N GLY A 116 10.96 -4.04 -1.76
CA GLY A 116 10.19 -2.90 -2.23
C GLY A 116 8.71 -2.93 -1.92
N GLY A 117 8.16 -1.82 -2.24
CA GLY A 117 6.76 -1.49 -2.31
C GLY A 117 6.63 -0.29 -3.23
N THR A 118 5.42 0.12 -3.57
CA THR A 118 5.20 1.18 -4.56
C THR A 118 5.99 2.47 -4.27
N GLY A 119 6.05 2.91 -3.01
CA GLY A 119 6.74 4.16 -2.63
C GLY A 119 8.27 4.06 -2.53
N SER A 120 8.86 2.87 -2.69
CA SER A 120 10.32 2.67 -2.69
C SER A 120 10.89 2.21 -4.03
N LEU A 121 10.08 2.19 -5.10
CA LEU A 121 10.41 1.64 -6.40
C LEU A 121 11.82 2.02 -6.88
N ALA A 122 12.14 3.30 -6.93
CA ALA A 122 13.41 3.78 -7.44
C ALA A 122 14.61 3.33 -6.60
N SER A 123 14.49 3.36 -5.26
CA SER A 123 15.58 2.95 -4.37
C SER A 123 15.80 1.44 -4.36
N THR A 124 14.74 0.66 -4.55
CA THR A 124 14.81 -0.80 -4.57
C THR A 124 15.36 -1.32 -5.90
N LEU A 125 14.96 -0.71 -7.03
CA LEU A 125 15.56 -1.01 -8.35
C LEU A 125 17.08 -0.77 -8.40
N ALA A 126 17.58 0.16 -7.60
CA ALA A 126 19.01 0.45 -7.51
C ALA A 126 19.76 -0.45 -6.54
N ASP A 127 19.13 -1.49 -5.96
CA ASP A 127 19.72 -2.42 -5.02
C ASP A 127 20.01 -3.76 -5.70
N ALA A 128 21.31 -4.05 -5.89
CA ALA A 128 21.74 -5.24 -6.62
C ALA A 128 21.39 -6.59 -5.94
N ALA A 129 21.06 -6.59 -4.65
CA ALA A 129 20.63 -7.79 -3.95
C ALA A 129 19.19 -8.20 -4.30
N VAL A 130 18.36 -7.27 -4.77
CA VAL A 130 16.95 -7.51 -5.06
C VAL A 130 16.79 -8.04 -6.48
N THR A 131 16.19 -9.20 -6.62
CA THR A 131 15.90 -9.84 -7.92
C THR A 131 14.41 -9.77 -8.29
N GLU A 132 13.54 -9.50 -7.30
CA GLU A 132 12.09 -9.36 -7.49
C GLU A 132 11.58 -8.12 -6.75
N LEU A 133 10.80 -7.32 -7.44
CA LEU A 133 10.28 -6.06 -6.92
C LEU A 133 8.77 -6.13 -6.72
N THR A 134 8.29 -5.75 -5.52
CA THR A 134 6.86 -5.63 -5.27
C THR A 134 6.33 -4.27 -5.69
N PHE A 135 5.38 -4.26 -6.62
CA PHE A 135 4.69 -3.08 -7.10
C PHE A 135 3.20 -3.40 -7.32
N GLY A 136 2.37 -3.19 -6.32
CA GLY A 136 0.94 -3.51 -6.37
C GLY A 136 0.06 -2.26 -6.44
N SER A 137 0.00 -1.53 -5.35
CA SER A 137 -0.87 -0.34 -5.21
C SER A 137 -0.59 0.77 -6.23
N GLY A 138 0.61 0.83 -6.78
CA GLY A 138 0.97 1.78 -7.83
C GLY A 138 0.15 1.66 -9.11
N LEU A 139 -0.35 0.45 -9.43
CA LEU A 139 -1.22 0.21 -10.58
C LEU A 139 -2.56 0.96 -10.48
N PHE A 140 -3.07 1.14 -9.27
CA PHE A 140 -4.29 1.91 -9.00
C PHE A 140 -4.01 3.40 -8.74
N ALA A 141 -2.79 3.74 -8.34
CA ALA A 141 -2.37 5.09 -8.01
C ALA A 141 -3.32 5.80 -7.01
N PRO A 142 -3.53 5.25 -5.79
CA PRO A 142 -4.38 5.86 -4.78
C PRO A 142 -3.82 7.19 -4.28
N ALA A 143 -4.66 7.98 -3.59
CA ALA A 143 -4.33 9.33 -3.15
C ALA A 143 -3.14 9.41 -2.18
N LEU A 144 -2.80 8.31 -1.47
CA LEU A 144 -1.62 8.22 -0.61
C LEU A 144 -0.34 8.66 -1.34
N PHE A 145 -0.21 8.34 -2.63
CA PHE A 145 1.03 8.64 -3.38
C PHE A 145 1.20 10.11 -3.74
N ASP A 146 0.17 10.94 -3.61
CA ASP A 146 0.30 12.39 -3.73
C ASP A 146 1.18 13.00 -2.61
N GLY A 147 1.37 12.25 -1.52
CA GLY A 147 2.23 12.61 -0.40
C GLY A 147 3.70 12.22 -0.54
N TYR A 148 4.16 11.76 -1.72
CA TYR A 148 5.56 11.48 -2.01
C TYR A 148 6.17 12.59 -2.87
N GLN A 149 7.43 12.96 -2.60
CA GLN A 149 8.12 13.99 -3.38
C GLN A 149 8.52 13.47 -4.77
N ASP A 150 9.11 12.30 -4.83
CA ASP A 150 9.77 11.78 -6.02
C ASP A 150 8.94 10.74 -6.79
N PHE A 151 7.72 10.46 -6.33
CA PHE A 151 6.83 9.47 -6.93
C PHE A 151 5.39 9.98 -6.97
N GLN A 152 4.90 10.33 -8.14
CA GLN A 152 3.54 10.83 -8.35
C GLN A 152 2.87 10.12 -9.53
N PRO A 153 2.30 8.93 -9.30
CA PRO A 153 1.61 8.19 -10.34
C PRO A 153 0.28 8.86 -10.71
N ARG A 154 -0.13 8.70 -11.96
CA ARG A 154 -1.45 9.19 -12.39
C ARG A 154 -2.56 8.34 -11.77
N PRO A 155 -3.63 8.95 -11.23
CA PRO A 155 -4.80 8.22 -10.75
C PRO A 155 -5.35 7.27 -11.83
N ALA A 156 -5.48 6.00 -11.49
CA ALA A 156 -5.93 4.97 -12.42
C ALA A 156 -7.20 4.24 -11.95
N ALA A 157 -7.59 4.40 -10.68
CA ALA A 157 -8.79 3.79 -10.14
C ALA A 157 -9.53 4.75 -9.20
N GLY A 158 -10.83 4.55 -9.12
CA GLY A 158 -11.73 5.30 -8.25
C GLY A 158 -13.08 4.60 -8.15
N PHE A 159 -14.04 5.24 -7.52
CA PHE A 159 -15.41 4.75 -7.40
C PHE A 159 -16.40 5.90 -7.55
N ALA A 160 -17.57 5.58 -8.06
CA ALA A 160 -18.69 6.50 -8.18
C ALA A 160 -19.72 6.24 -7.08
N LEU A 161 -20.31 7.31 -6.56
CA LEU A 161 -21.44 7.25 -5.64
C LEU A 161 -22.60 8.07 -6.20
N GLU A 162 -23.82 7.59 -5.99
CA GLU A 162 -25.02 8.32 -6.32
C GLU A 162 -25.25 9.47 -5.35
N ILE A 163 -25.56 10.66 -5.87
CA ILE A 163 -26.00 11.82 -5.10
C ILE A 163 -27.50 11.72 -4.88
N VAL A 164 -27.91 11.45 -3.67
CA VAL A 164 -29.31 11.20 -3.31
C VAL A 164 -30.01 12.39 -2.66
N ARG A 165 -29.28 13.41 -2.20
CA ARG A 165 -29.83 14.59 -1.52
C ARG A 165 -29.00 15.83 -1.75
N ARG A 166 -29.69 16.99 -1.70
CA ARG A 166 -29.10 18.33 -1.70
C ARG A 166 -29.62 19.13 -0.52
N PRO A 167 -29.07 18.93 0.70
CA PRO A 167 -29.58 19.60 1.90
C PRO A 167 -29.37 21.12 1.92
N ARG A 168 -28.40 21.63 1.16
CA ARG A 168 -28.12 23.08 0.97
C ARG A 168 -27.69 23.34 -0.46
N ALA A 169 -27.70 24.59 -0.86
CA ALA A 169 -27.30 25.00 -2.21
C ALA A 169 -25.90 24.52 -2.61
N ASP A 170 -24.96 24.47 -1.65
CA ASP A 170 -23.56 24.08 -1.82
C ASP A 170 -23.21 22.72 -1.20
N VAL A 171 -24.20 21.95 -0.69
CA VAL A 171 -23.98 20.66 -0.03
C VAL A 171 -24.80 19.58 -0.69
N TYR A 172 -24.13 18.51 -1.07
CA TYR A 172 -24.70 17.31 -1.68
C TYR A 172 -24.37 16.09 -0.83
N THR A 173 -25.24 15.10 -0.79
CA THR A 173 -25.06 13.89 0.00
C THR A 173 -25.15 12.66 -0.88
N CYS A 174 -24.09 11.86 -0.89
CA CYS A 174 -24.06 10.58 -1.58
C CYS A 174 -24.61 9.46 -0.71
N LEU A 175 -25.07 8.39 -1.34
CA LEU A 175 -25.37 7.11 -0.72
C LEU A 175 -24.09 6.31 -0.53
N GLY A 176 -23.79 5.88 0.71
CA GLY A 176 -22.57 5.12 1.01
C GLY A 176 -21.30 5.97 1.00
N GLY A 177 -20.16 5.33 0.85
CA GLY A 177 -18.85 5.99 0.66
C GLY A 177 -17.89 5.91 1.84
N GLY A 178 -18.24 5.28 2.95
CA GLY A 178 -17.39 5.08 4.13
C GLY A 178 -16.19 4.15 3.90
N TYR A 179 -15.53 4.30 2.74
CA TYR A 179 -14.39 3.46 2.34
C TYR A 179 -13.08 4.07 2.84
N MET A 180 -12.91 4.04 4.16
CA MET A 180 -11.71 4.53 4.83
C MET A 180 -10.60 3.49 4.73
N ALA A 181 -9.40 3.93 4.37
CA ALA A 181 -8.24 3.06 4.25
C ALA A 181 -7.69 2.61 5.60
N SER A 182 -7.07 1.44 5.63
CA SER A 182 -6.45 0.83 6.82
C SER A 182 -5.23 1.61 7.33
N GLY A 183 -4.87 1.35 8.58
CA GLY A 183 -3.77 1.97 9.32
C GLY A 183 -4.27 2.87 10.43
N SER A 184 -3.41 3.73 10.97
CA SER A 184 -3.83 4.72 11.97
C SER A 184 -4.88 5.65 11.37
N SER A 185 -5.97 5.90 12.09
CA SER A 185 -7.05 6.79 11.64
C SER A 185 -6.55 8.21 11.39
N GLY A 186 -7.05 8.83 10.31
CA GLY A 186 -6.68 10.18 9.91
C GLY A 186 -7.38 10.61 8.64
N ARG A 187 -7.34 11.91 8.33
CA ARG A 187 -7.94 12.46 7.11
C ARG A 187 -7.30 11.93 5.83
N ASP A 188 -6.06 11.54 5.91
CA ASP A 188 -5.30 10.91 4.81
C ASP A 188 -5.79 9.50 4.46
N LYS A 189 -6.70 8.95 5.26
CA LYS A 189 -7.37 7.67 5.01
C LYS A 189 -8.74 7.80 4.36
N LEU A 190 -9.27 9.02 4.30
CA LEU A 190 -10.56 9.29 3.65
C LEU A 190 -10.41 9.31 2.12
N PRO A 191 -11.45 8.91 1.38
CA PRO A 191 -11.46 9.05 -0.08
C PRO A 191 -11.40 10.53 -0.48
N LEU A 192 -10.77 10.80 -1.61
CA LEU A 192 -10.63 12.13 -2.19
C LEU A 192 -11.71 12.36 -3.24
N LEU A 193 -12.54 13.40 -3.07
CA LEU A 193 -13.54 13.78 -4.07
C LEU A 193 -12.85 14.35 -5.32
N MET A 194 -13.10 13.74 -6.47
CA MET A 194 -12.53 14.10 -7.77
C MET A 194 -13.52 14.88 -8.64
N TYR A 195 -14.80 14.46 -8.63
CA TYR A 195 -15.88 15.11 -9.34
C TYR A 195 -17.16 15.08 -8.49
N PRO A 196 -17.86 16.25 -8.38
CA PRO A 196 -17.38 17.58 -8.76
C PRO A 196 -16.15 17.97 -7.93
N ARG A 197 -15.40 19.00 -8.35
CA ARG A 197 -14.24 19.50 -7.60
C ARG A 197 -14.70 20.18 -6.30
N GLY A 198 -14.86 19.37 -5.26
CA GLY A 198 -15.35 19.80 -3.96
C GLY A 198 -14.53 19.16 -2.82
N ARG A 199 -15.12 19.09 -1.64
CA ARG A 199 -14.48 18.53 -0.45
C ARG A 199 -15.50 17.88 0.49
N LEU A 200 -15.10 16.80 1.14
CA LEU A 200 -15.86 16.23 2.25
C LEU A 200 -16.06 17.26 3.37
N LEU A 201 -17.18 17.17 4.08
CA LEU A 201 -17.40 17.98 5.28
C LEU A 201 -16.44 17.54 6.39
N ALA A 202 -15.77 18.52 7.03
CA ALA A 202 -14.66 18.23 7.93
C ALA A 202 -15.05 17.40 9.17
N ASN A 203 -16.29 17.58 9.65
CA ASN A 203 -16.79 16.92 10.86
C ASN A 203 -17.50 15.59 10.60
N GLU A 204 -17.86 15.30 9.33
CA GLU A 204 -18.58 14.09 8.97
C GLU A 204 -17.71 13.10 8.18
N GLY A 205 -16.79 13.63 7.34
CA GLY A 205 -15.93 12.79 6.51
C GLY A 205 -16.71 11.97 5.48
N ALA A 206 -16.34 10.68 5.35
CA ALA A 206 -17.04 9.70 4.55
C ALA A 206 -17.75 8.71 5.46
N GLY A 207 -19.05 8.61 5.36
CA GLY A 207 -19.87 7.76 6.22
C GLY A 207 -20.27 6.44 5.55
N GLU A 208 -20.55 5.44 6.35
CA GLU A 208 -20.93 4.10 5.86
C GLU A 208 -22.19 4.18 5.00
N VAL A 209 -23.22 4.91 5.46
CA VAL A 209 -24.53 5.00 4.79
C VAL A 209 -24.61 6.25 3.93
N GLN A 210 -24.01 7.36 4.35
CA GLN A 210 -24.11 8.65 3.66
C GLN A 210 -22.78 9.41 3.74
N THR A 211 -22.42 10.04 2.62
CA THR A 211 -21.20 10.85 2.50
C THR A 211 -21.56 12.23 2.00
N PRO A 212 -21.63 13.25 2.90
CA PRO A 212 -21.86 14.61 2.48
C PRO A 212 -20.57 15.29 2.01
N PHE A 213 -20.71 16.11 0.98
CA PHE A 213 -19.61 16.93 0.47
C PHE A 213 -20.07 18.33 0.11
N ARG A 214 -19.14 19.28 0.12
CA ARG A 214 -19.36 20.65 -0.31
C ARG A 214 -18.77 20.88 -1.68
N PHE A 215 -19.58 21.51 -2.55
CA PHE A 215 -19.19 21.96 -3.88
C PHE A 215 -19.78 23.36 -4.11
N SER A 216 -18.94 24.36 -4.37
CA SER A 216 -19.37 25.75 -4.54
C SER A 216 -19.94 26.08 -5.93
N GLY A 217 -19.79 25.18 -6.88
CA GLY A 217 -20.45 25.26 -8.18
C GLY A 217 -21.88 24.73 -8.16
N SER A 218 -22.46 24.53 -9.31
CA SER A 218 -23.79 23.93 -9.48
C SER A 218 -23.68 22.64 -10.28
N LEU A 219 -24.38 21.60 -9.82
CA LEU A 219 -24.68 20.39 -10.59
C LEU A 219 -26.07 20.53 -11.17
N ASP A 220 -26.31 20.00 -12.34
CA ASP A 220 -27.64 19.82 -12.92
C ASP A 220 -28.34 18.62 -12.27
N TRP A 221 -28.50 18.73 -10.93
CA TRP A 221 -29.13 17.67 -10.14
C TRP A 221 -30.66 17.75 -10.21
N PRO A 222 -31.39 16.62 -10.41
CA PRO A 222 -30.92 15.23 -10.25
C PRO A 222 -30.34 14.56 -11.49
N GLN A 223 -30.19 15.24 -12.64
CA GLN A 223 -29.63 14.66 -13.86
C GLN A 223 -28.15 14.28 -13.68
N ASP A 224 -27.39 15.20 -13.10
CA ASP A 224 -25.97 15.02 -12.74
C ASP A 224 -25.87 14.46 -11.31
N ASN A 225 -26.29 13.21 -11.13
CA ASN A 225 -26.55 12.61 -9.83
C ASN A 225 -25.42 11.71 -9.32
N PHE A 226 -24.19 11.91 -9.76
CA PHE A 226 -23.05 11.11 -9.29
C PHE A 226 -21.87 11.97 -8.82
N ALA A 227 -21.07 11.39 -7.94
CA ALA A 227 -19.77 11.93 -7.54
C ALA A 227 -18.69 10.86 -7.71
N LEU A 228 -17.51 11.26 -8.20
CA LEU A 228 -16.36 10.38 -8.36
C LEU A 228 -15.38 10.60 -7.22
N PHE A 229 -14.91 9.53 -6.65
CA PHE A 229 -13.92 9.52 -5.58
C PHE A 229 -12.71 8.69 -5.97
N ARG A 230 -11.52 9.18 -5.60
CA ARG A 230 -10.29 8.42 -5.61
C ARG A 230 -10.08 7.82 -4.22
N HIS A 231 -9.82 6.53 -4.15
CA HIS A 231 -9.57 5.86 -2.89
C HIS A 231 -8.23 6.32 -2.28
N ALA A 232 -8.12 6.26 -0.94
CA ALA A 232 -6.94 6.73 -0.24
C ALA A 232 -5.77 5.75 -0.36
N LYS A 233 -6.03 4.43 -0.35
CA LYS A 233 -5.01 3.38 -0.38
C LYS A 233 -5.51 2.22 -1.21
N ALA A 234 -4.65 1.59 -2.01
CA ALA A 234 -5.05 0.49 -2.89
C ALA A 234 -5.27 -0.82 -2.13
N GLY A 235 -6.01 -1.70 -2.74
CA GLY A 235 -6.34 -3.04 -2.24
C GLY A 235 -7.69 -3.07 -1.55
N GLU A 236 -7.88 -2.32 -0.52
CA GLU A 236 -9.09 -2.32 0.31
C GLU A 236 -10.36 -1.91 -0.44
N LEU A 237 -10.24 -1.08 -1.47
CA LEU A 237 -11.40 -0.72 -2.31
C LEU A 237 -11.99 -1.95 -2.99
N CYS A 238 -11.17 -2.92 -3.40
CA CYS A 238 -11.61 -4.15 -4.05
C CYS A 238 -12.41 -5.08 -3.13
N GLU A 239 -12.36 -4.87 -1.81
CA GLU A 239 -13.23 -5.53 -0.84
C GLU A 239 -14.68 -5.02 -0.87
N ARG A 240 -14.90 -3.85 -1.46
CA ARG A 240 -16.20 -3.16 -1.45
C ARG A 240 -17.01 -3.37 -2.72
N PHE A 241 -16.37 -3.83 -3.79
CA PHE A 241 -16.98 -3.97 -5.11
C PHE A 241 -16.74 -5.35 -5.71
N ASN A 242 -17.74 -5.89 -6.39
CA ASN A 242 -17.63 -7.20 -7.04
C ASN A 242 -16.87 -7.12 -8.38
N GLU A 243 -16.88 -5.94 -9.02
CA GLU A 243 -16.21 -5.74 -10.31
C GLU A 243 -15.64 -4.33 -10.44
N LEU A 244 -14.68 -4.21 -11.32
CA LEU A 244 -14.15 -2.95 -11.82
C LEU A 244 -14.60 -2.77 -13.28
N LEU A 245 -15.09 -1.58 -13.60
CA LEU A 245 -15.33 -1.16 -14.97
C LEU A 245 -14.02 -0.63 -15.55
N LEU A 246 -13.59 -1.20 -16.66
CA LEU A 246 -12.40 -0.77 -17.38
C LEU A 246 -12.79 0.33 -18.35
N LEU A 247 -12.27 1.54 -18.14
CA LEU A 247 -12.55 2.70 -18.97
C LEU A 247 -11.41 2.95 -19.94
N ASP A 248 -11.73 3.11 -21.20
CA ASP A 248 -10.82 3.57 -22.26
C ASP A 248 -11.46 4.71 -23.04
N ASN A 249 -10.79 5.85 -23.11
CA ASN A 249 -11.26 7.05 -23.84
C ASN A 249 -12.72 7.42 -23.56
N GLY A 250 -13.16 7.31 -22.28
CA GLY A 250 -14.50 7.68 -21.85
C GLY A 250 -15.58 6.61 -22.12
N THR A 251 -15.21 5.44 -22.63
CA THR A 251 -16.12 4.32 -22.86
C THR A 251 -15.78 3.13 -21.98
N ILE A 252 -16.76 2.30 -21.65
CA ILE A 252 -16.52 1.05 -20.91
C ILE A 252 -16.00 0.01 -21.93
N ALA A 253 -14.69 -0.26 -21.84
CA ALA A 253 -14.00 -1.23 -22.70
C ALA A 253 -14.11 -2.67 -22.16
N GLY A 254 -14.45 -2.84 -20.88
CA GLY A 254 -14.56 -4.17 -20.28
C GLY A 254 -14.91 -4.14 -18.80
N ARG A 255 -14.95 -5.33 -18.20
CA ARG A 255 -15.21 -5.55 -16.78
C ARG A 255 -14.23 -6.58 -16.24
N ALA A 256 -13.71 -6.36 -15.04
CA ALA A 256 -12.86 -7.31 -14.34
C ALA A 256 -13.44 -7.58 -12.96
N LYS A 257 -13.58 -8.83 -12.57
CA LYS A 257 -13.98 -9.20 -11.23
C LYS A 257 -12.89 -8.88 -10.24
N THR A 258 -13.28 -8.46 -9.06
CA THR A 258 -12.42 -8.45 -7.88
C THR A 258 -12.41 -9.84 -7.24
N TYR A 259 -11.51 -10.12 -6.29
CA TYR A 259 -11.56 -11.39 -5.56
C TYR A 259 -12.87 -11.56 -4.77
N ARG A 260 -13.49 -10.49 -4.30
CA ARG A 260 -14.83 -10.53 -3.74
C ARG A 260 -15.89 -10.94 -4.79
N GLY A 261 -15.78 -10.44 -6.01
CA GLY A 261 -16.63 -10.84 -7.13
C GLY A 261 -16.49 -12.32 -7.50
N ASP A 262 -15.35 -12.91 -7.23
CA ASP A 262 -15.10 -14.35 -7.36
C ASP A 262 -15.48 -15.16 -6.10
N GLY A 263 -16.11 -14.52 -5.10
CA GLY A 263 -16.51 -15.15 -3.84
C GLY A 263 -15.36 -15.50 -2.91
N GLN A 264 -14.18 -14.89 -3.10
CA GLN A 264 -13.00 -15.15 -2.28
C GLN A 264 -12.93 -14.16 -1.10
N CYS A 265 -12.52 -14.66 0.05
CA CYS A 265 -12.22 -13.88 1.25
C CYS A 265 -10.97 -14.47 1.89
N PHE A 266 -9.90 -13.66 1.96
CA PHE A 266 -8.59 -14.13 2.43
C PHE A 266 -8.22 -13.59 3.82
N LEU A 267 -8.91 -12.54 4.31
CA LEU A 267 -8.68 -11.86 5.58
C LEU A 267 -9.98 -11.73 6.39
#